data_db7a0bb3d64126a3d53fcff9ba8b4997
#
_entry.id   db7a0bb3d64126a3d53fcff9ba8b4997
#
_cell.length_a   1.000
_cell.length_b   1.000
_cell.length_c   1.000
_cell.angle_alpha   90.00
_cell.angle_beta   90.00
_cell.angle_gamma   90.00
#
_symmetry.space_group_name_H-M   'P 1'
#
loop_
_entity.id
_entity.type
_entity.pdbx_description
1 polymer ?
#
loop_
_entity_poly.entity_id
_entity_poly.type
_entity_poly.pdbx_seq_one_letter_code
_entity_poly.pdbx_strand_id
1 'polypeptide(L)'
;MWSDNETTQDLLGYQVHADLLKKIILNDAMLPISIGVFGNWGSGKSSLMLLLQQSLQEWEKSQQNEHHRIILQVYFNSWQFESYDSTKLTMIESILEALDKDINERKDVFERVDDFLERINFLKAGVFVLKKAYENL
;
A
#
# COMPACT_ATOMS: atom_id res chain seq x y z
N MET A 1 9.59 -13.39 27.77
CA MET A 1 8.33 -13.55 27.02
C MET A 1 8.61 -13.09 25.60
N TRP A 2 8.66 -13.97 24.63
CA TRP A 2 8.87 -13.60 23.22
C TRP A 2 7.58 -12.97 22.72
N SER A 3 7.67 -11.73 22.27
CA SER A 3 6.58 -11.04 21.61
C SER A 3 6.72 -11.35 20.13
N ASP A 4 5.73 -12.02 19.56
CA ASP A 4 5.65 -12.35 18.13
C ASP A 4 5.14 -11.09 17.37
N ASN A 5 5.88 -9.98 17.53
CA ASN A 5 5.55 -8.71 16.92
C ASN A 5 6.39 -8.51 15.65
N GLU A 6 5.78 -7.90 14.67
CA GLU A 6 6.44 -7.39 13.47
C GLU A 6 7.56 -6.42 13.88
N THR A 7 8.71 -6.52 13.23
CA THR A 7 9.88 -5.68 13.55
C THR A 7 10.49 -5.12 12.28
N THR A 8 10.98 -3.89 12.37
CA THR A 8 11.81 -3.25 11.35
C THR A 8 13.30 -3.52 11.57
N GLN A 9 13.69 -4.17 12.68
CA GLN A 9 15.05 -4.64 12.86
C GLN A 9 15.24 -5.94 12.07
N ASP A 10 16.18 -5.93 11.14
CA ASP A 10 16.51 -7.09 10.32
C ASP A 10 17.35 -8.11 11.13
N LEU A 11 16.66 -8.90 11.97
CA LEU A 11 17.29 -9.97 12.73
C LEU A 11 17.49 -11.27 11.93
N LEU A 12 16.88 -11.36 10.73
CA LEU A 12 16.85 -12.57 9.91
C LEU A 12 17.57 -12.42 8.56
N GLY A 13 18.18 -11.25 8.28
CA GLY A 13 18.83 -10.96 7.00
C GLY A 13 17.83 -10.74 5.85
N TYR A 14 16.62 -10.30 6.14
CA TYR A 14 15.58 -10.06 5.14
C TYR A 14 15.77 -8.78 4.34
N GLN A 15 16.69 -7.92 4.72
CA GLN A 15 17.00 -6.69 3.98
C GLN A 15 17.36 -6.98 2.52
N VAL A 16 18.10 -8.05 2.27
CA VAL A 16 18.47 -8.45 0.90
C VAL A 16 17.23 -8.76 0.06
N HIS A 17 16.22 -9.42 0.65
CA HIS A 17 14.97 -9.71 -0.02
C HIS A 17 14.12 -8.47 -0.23
N ALA A 18 14.07 -7.56 0.75
CA ALA A 18 13.40 -6.28 0.63
C ALA A 18 14.02 -5.43 -0.48
N ASP A 19 15.35 -5.39 -0.60
CA ASP A 19 16.06 -4.67 -1.65
C ASP A 19 15.83 -5.27 -3.04
N LEU A 20 15.72 -6.59 -3.14
CA LEU A 20 15.35 -7.26 -4.38
C LEU A 20 13.92 -6.89 -4.81
N LEU A 21 12.97 -6.98 -3.89
CA LEU A 21 11.57 -6.60 -4.14
C LEU A 21 11.46 -5.13 -4.54
N LYS A 22 12.18 -4.24 -3.85
CA LYS A 22 12.27 -2.81 -4.22
C LYS A 22 12.74 -2.62 -5.65
N LYS A 23 13.82 -3.29 -6.07
CA LYS A 23 14.32 -3.21 -7.45
C LYS A 23 13.29 -3.66 -8.48
N ILE A 24 12.52 -4.72 -8.18
CA ILE A 24 11.46 -5.21 -9.05
C ILE A 24 10.33 -4.19 -9.17
N ILE A 25 9.86 -3.64 -8.03
CA ILE A 25 8.77 -2.66 -7.97
C ILE A 25 9.15 -1.34 -8.69
N LEU A 26 10.40 -0.94 -8.60
CA LEU A 26 10.89 0.29 -9.25
C LEU A 26 11.19 0.12 -10.75
N ASN A 27 11.11 -1.10 -11.28
CA ASN A 27 11.34 -1.37 -12.69
C ASN A 27 10.04 -1.26 -13.48
N ASP A 28 9.87 -0.17 -14.22
CA ASP A 28 8.66 0.11 -15.02
C ASP A 28 8.38 -0.96 -16.08
N ALA A 29 9.41 -1.63 -16.59
CA ALA A 29 9.24 -2.71 -17.57
C ALA A 29 8.56 -3.97 -17.00
N MET A 30 8.49 -4.08 -15.67
CA MET A 30 7.83 -5.20 -14.98
C MET A 30 6.40 -4.89 -14.52
N LEU A 31 5.94 -3.64 -14.65
CA LEU A 31 4.62 -3.23 -14.18
C LEU A 31 3.53 -3.41 -15.24
N PRO A 32 2.30 -3.77 -14.86
CA PRO A 32 1.84 -4.12 -13.50
C PRO A 32 2.31 -5.52 -13.07
N ILE A 33 2.65 -5.68 -11.79
CA ILE A 33 3.14 -6.95 -11.25
C ILE A 33 2.41 -7.34 -9.96
N SER A 34 2.21 -8.64 -9.75
CA SER A 34 1.77 -9.21 -8.47
C SER A 34 2.87 -10.08 -7.91
N ILE A 35 3.24 -9.87 -6.64
CA ILE A 35 4.30 -10.61 -5.98
C ILE A 35 3.71 -11.34 -4.78
N GLY A 36 3.86 -12.67 -4.74
CA GLY A 36 3.45 -13.51 -3.63
C GLY A 36 4.61 -13.80 -2.68
N VAL A 37 4.44 -13.49 -1.39
CA VAL A 37 5.39 -13.87 -0.33
C VAL A 37 4.81 -15.02 0.46
N PHE A 38 5.42 -16.20 0.36
CA PHE A 38 4.97 -17.42 0.99
C PHE A 38 5.93 -17.87 2.10
N GLY A 39 5.40 -18.47 3.13
CA GLY A 39 6.18 -19.02 4.25
C GLY A 39 5.27 -19.46 5.40
N ASN A 40 5.80 -20.25 6.30
CA ASN A 40 5.09 -20.74 7.47
C ASN A 40 4.68 -19.58 8.42
N TRP A 41 3.77 -19.88 9.34
CA TRP A 41 3.42 -18.94 10.39
C TRP A 41 4.69 -18.60 11.20
N GLY A 42 4.87 -17.33 11.56
CA GLY A 42 6.06 -16.86 12.29
C GLY A 42 7.35 -16.75 11.45
N SER A 43 7.31 -17.02 10.13
CA SER A 43 8.50 -16.93 9.26
C SER A 43 8.94 -15.49 8.89
N GLY A 44 8.35 -14.45 9.49
CA GLY A 44 8.76 -13.06 9.27
C GLY A 44 8.24 -12.40 7.99
N LYS A 45 7.18 -12.93 7.36
CA LYS A 45 6.58 -12.32 6.15
C LYS A 45 6.16 -10.86 6.37
N SER A 46 5.51 -10.57 7.47
CA SER A 46 5.09 -9.21 7.82
C SER A 46 6.29 -8.30 8.05
N SER A 47 7.33 -8.82 8.71
CA SER A 47 8.59 -8.06 8.90
C SER A 47 9.27 -7.74 7.57
N LEU A 48 9.29 -8.69 6.62
CA LEU A 48 9.78 -8.42 5.25
C LEU A 48 8.98 -7.30 4.57
N MET A 49 7.65 -7.30 4.71
CA MET A 49 6.80 -6.26 4.14
C MET A 49 7.07 -4.89 4.77
N LEU A 50 7.30 -4.82 6.08
CA LEU A 50 7.66 -3.57 6.77
C LEU A 50 9.05 -3.06 6.34
N LEU A 51 10.03 -3.94 6.20
CA LEU A 51 11.37 -3.59 5.68
C LEU A 51 11.28 -3.06 4.24
N LEU A 52 10.47 -3.68 3.39
CA LEU A 52 10.21 -3.22 2.03
C LEU A 52 9.56 -1.83 2.03
N GLN A 53 8.54 -1.63 2.85
CA GLN A 53 7.85 -0.35 3.01
C GLN A 53 8.83 0.75 3.40
N GLN A 54 9.65 0.51 4.41
CA GLN A 54 10.68 1.45 4.84
C GLN A 54 11.70 1.73 3.73
N SER A 55 12.17 0.70 3.06
CA SER A 55 13.15 0.81 1.97
C SER A 55 12.62 1.61 0.76
N LEU A 56 11.33 1.53 0.46
CA LEU A 56 10.67 2.34 -0.57
C LEU A 56 10.52 3.80 -0.13
N GLN A 57 10.16 4.05 1.13
CA GLN A 57 10.07 5.41 1.68
C GLN A 57 11.43 6.12 1.69
N GLU A 58 12.49 5.41 2.10
CA GLU A 58 13.85 5.95 2.10
C GLU A 58 14.32 6.26 0.67
N TRP A 59 14.03 5.37 -0.27
CA TRP A 59 14.34 5.59 -1.68
C TRP A 59 13.61 6.83 -2.22
N GLU A 60 12.31 6.98 -1.95
CA GLU A 60 11.53 8.15 -2.36
C GLU A 60 12.12 9.46 -1.81
N LYS A 61 12.45 9.49 -0.52
CA LYS A 61 13.09 10.65 0.12
C LYS A 61 14.48 10.97 -0.41
N SER A 62 15.18 9.98 -0.94
CA SER A 62 16.53 10.16 -1.51
C SER A 62 16.54 10.79 -2.90
N GLN A 63 15.38 10.89 -3.56
CA GLN A 63 15.29 11.49 -4.89
C GLN A 63 15.36 13.03 -4.78
N GLN A 64 16.36 13.62 -5.43
CA GLN A 64 16.60 15.06 -5.45
C GLN A 64 16.18 15.76 -6.75
N ASN A 65 15.55 15.02 -7.68
CA ASN A 65 15.21 15.52 -9.01
C ASN A 65 13.82 16.15 -9.04
N GLU A 66 13.60 17.14 -9.92
CA GLU A 66 12.31 17.79 -10.16
C GLU A 66 11.21 16.81 -10.61
N HIS A 67 11.58 15.66 -11.15
CA HIS A 67 10.68 14.58 -11.60
C HIS A 67 10.81 13.36 -10.71
N HIS A 68 10.72 13.55 -9.38
CA HIS A 68 10.78 12.40 -8.50
C HIS A 68 9.50 11.54 -8.59
N ARG A 69 9.70 10.23 -8.54
CA ARG A 69 8.64 9.25 -8.57
C ARG A 69 8.03 9.12 -7.18
N ILE A 70 6.73 9.35 -7.07
CA ILE A 70 5.96 9.17 -5.85
C ILE A 70 5.50 7.72 -5.75
N ILE A 71 5.65 7.12 -4.58
CA ILE A 71 5.19 5.76 -4.29
C ILE A 71 4.12 5.80 -3.21
N LEU A 72 2.88 5.57 -3.62
CA LEU A 72 1.79 5.37 -2.69
C LEU A 72 1.83 3.94 -2.15
N GLN A 73 1.86 3.80 -0.83
CA GLN A 73 1.87 2.52 -0.16
C GLN A 73 0.57 2.34 0.63
N VAL A 74 -0.19 1.31 0.29
CA VAL A 74 -1.43 0.96 0.99
C VAL A 74 -1.23 -0.37 1.69
N TYR A 75 -1.35 -0.39 3.01
CA TYR A 75 -1.35 -1.62 3.79
C TYR A 75 -2.78 -2.07 4.04
N PHE A 76 -3.10 -3.29 3.60
CA PHE A 76 -4.41 -3.88 3.80
C PHE A 76 -4.30 -5.26 4.46
N ASN A 77 -4.94 -5.43 5.62
CA ASN A 77 -4.98 -6.69 6.33
C ASN A 77 -6.36 -7.36 6.18
N SER A 78 -6.43 -8.35 5.29
CA SER A 78 -7.69 -9.04 4.98
C SER A 78 -8.24 -9.91 6.12
N TRP A 79 -7.43 -10.25 7.14
CA TRP A 79 -7.87 -11.04 8.30
C TRP A 79 -8.87 -10.30 9.18
N GLN A 80 -8.96 -8.98 9.05
CA GLN A 80 -9.89 -8.15 9.83
C GLN A 80 -11.32 -8.18 9.28
N PHE A 81 -11.55 -8.84 8.14
CA PHE A 81 -12.85 -8.83 7.45
C PHE A 81 -13.38 -10.25 7.28
N GLU A 82 -14.55 -10.52 7.86
CA GLU A 82 -15.15 -11.87 7.92
C GLU A 82 -15.81 -12.33 6.62
N SER A 83 -16.27 -11.40 5.76
CA SER A 83 -16.96 -11.77 4.52
C SER A 83 -16.20 -11.38 3.27
N TYR A 84 -16.20 -12.25 2.27
CA TYR A 84 -15.48 -12.07 1.01
C TYR A 84 -15.93 -10.81 0.23
N ASP A 85 -17.23 -10.53 0.23
CA ASP A 85 -17.76 -9.38 -0.53
C ASP A 85 -17.50 -8.06 0.19
N SER A 86 -17.60 -8.02 1.53
CA SER A 86 -17.23 -6.84 2.32
C SER A 86 -15.72 -6.56 2.23
N THR A 87 -14.88 -7.60 2.15
CA THR A 87 -13.43 -7.47 2.04
C THR A 87 -13.00 -6.73 0.78
N LYS A 88 -13.63 -6.99 -0.38
CA LYS A 88 -13.32 -6.31 -1.64
C LYS A 88 -13.64 -4.81 -1.57
N LEU A 89 -14.83 -4.47 -1.08
CA LEU A 89 -15.26 -3.08 -0.95
C LEU A 89 -14.37 -2.33 0.03
N THR A 90 -14.07 -2.92 1.17
CA THR A 90 -13.20 -2.34 2.18
C THR A 90 -11.76 -2.17 1.69
N MET A 91 -11.27 -3.10 0.88
CA MET A 91 -9.96 -2.94 0.23
C MET A 91 -9.94 -1.71 -0.71
N ILE A 92 -10.96 -1.55 -1.56
CA ILE A 92 -11.08 -0.39 -2.45
C ILE A 92 -11.20 0.89 -1.64
N GLU A 93 -12.00 0.91 -0.59
CA GLU A 93 -12.16 2.04 0.33
C GLU A 93 -10.81 2.43 0.97
N SER A 94 -10.06 1.46 1.49
CA SER A 94 -8.73 1.68 2.06
C SER A 94 -7.73 2.26 1.05
N ILE A 95 -7.78 1.82 -0.20
CA ILE A 95 -6.94 2.37 -1.28
C ILE A 95 -7.33 3.83 -1.56
N LEU A 96 -8.63 4.12 -1.66
CA LEU A 96 -9.12 5.47 -1.94
C LEU A 96 -8.81 6.44 -0.79
N GLU A 97 -8.92 5.99 0.45
CA GLU A 97 -8.57 6.79 1.64
C GLU A 97 -7.07 7.09 1.69
N ALA A 98 -6.23 6.09 1.41
CA ALA A 98 -4.78 6.28 1.37
C ALA A 98 -4.36 7.25 0.26
N LEU A 99 -4.98 7.15 -0.92
CA LEU A 99 -4.79 8.10 -2.04
C LEU A 99 -5.16 9.52 -1.64
N ASP A 100 -6.34 9.70 -1.06
CA ASP A 100 -6.84 11.01 -0.66
C ASP A 100 -5.93 11.68 0.39
N LYS A 101 -5.48 10.90 1.37
CA LYS A 101 -4.55 11.36 2.39
C LYS A 101 -3.22 11.78 1.78
N ASP A 102 -2.60 10.92 0.98
CA ASP A 102 -1.28 11.19 0.38
C ASP A 102 -1.31 12.42 -0.53
N ILE A 103 -2.36 12.56 -1.36
CA ILE A 103 -2.54 13.71 -2.22
C ILE A 103 -2.74 14.99 -1.41
N ASN A 104 -3.55 14.95 -0.35
CA ASN A 104 -3.77 16.13 0.50
C ASN A 104 -2.52 16.55 1.25
N GLU A 105 -1.67 15.61 1.66
CA GLU A 105 -0.38 15.89 2.31
C GLU A 105 0.66 16.46 1.33
N ARG A 106 0.53 16.19 0.03
CA ARG A 106 1.53 16.52 -1.02
C ARG A 106 1.01 17.47 -2.09
N LYS A 107 0.04 18.32 -1.76
CA LYS A 107 -0.56 19.30 -2.71
C LYS A 107 0.46 20.14 -3.47
N ASP A 108 1.59 20.44 -2.85
CA ASP A 108 2.65 21.26 -3.43
C ASP A 108 3.39 20.60 -4.60
N VAL A 109 3.27 19.28 -4.73
CA VAL A 109 3.95 18.46 -5.75
C VAL A 109 3.04 18.16 -6.95
N PHE A 110 1.72 18.29 -6.79
CA PHE A 110 0.74 17.93 -7.80
C PHE A 110 0.11 19.17 -8.47
N GLU A 111 0.64 19.61 -9.59
CA GLU A 111 0.03 20.70 -10.40
C GLU A 111 -1.36 20.38 -10.98
N ARG A 112 -1.79 19.10 -10.96
CA ARG A 112 -3.07 18.64 -11.55
C ARG A 112 -3.88 17.76 -10.59
N VAL A 113 -3.94 18.18 -9.35
CA VAL A 113 -4.62 17.41 -8.29
C VAL A 113 -6.14 17.44 -8.44
N ASP A 114 -6.71 18.53 -8.92
CA ASP A 114 -8.16 18.73 -8.90
C ASP A 114 -8.92 17.69 -9.71
N ASP A 115 -8.51 17.41 -10.95
CA ASP A 115 -9.12 16.38 -11.81
C ASP A 115 -9.02 14.97 -11.19
N PHE A 116 -7.92 14.70 -10.48
CA PHE A 116 -7.70 13.39 -9.85
C PHE A 116 -8.52 13.24 -8.57
N LEU A 117 -8.62 14.29 -7.77
CA LEU A 117 -9.47 14.34 -6.57
C LEU A 117 -10.96 14.20 -6.92
N GLU A 118 -11.43 14.81 -8.00
CA GLU A 118 -12.80 14.63 -8.48
C GLU A 118 -13.10 13.16 -8.83
N ARG A 119 -12.16 12.49 -9.51
CA ARG A 119 -12.29 11.05 -9.83
C ARG A 119 -12.31 10.18 -8.59
N ILE A 120 -11.45 10.45 -7.59
CA ILE A 120 -11.43 9.74 -6.31
C ILE A 120 -12.74 9.94 -5.55
N ASN A 121 -13.24 11.16 -5.49
CA ASN A 121 -14.49 11.47 -4.81
C ASN A 121 -15.68 10.77 -5.48
N PHE A 122 -15.70 10.70 -6.81
CA PHE A 122 -16.70 9.94 -7.56
C PHE A 122 -16.63 8.43 -7.23
N LEU A 123 -15.43 7.85 -7.20
CA LEU A 123 -15.23 6.45 -6.84
C LEU A 123 -15.63 6.17 -5.37
N LYS A 124 -15.29 7.05 -4.44
CA LYS A 124 -15.73 6.95 -3.03
C LYS A 124 -17.25 6.96 -2.90
N ALA A 125 -17.92 7.84 -3.64
CA ALA A 125 -19.39 7.89 -3.66
C ALA A 125 -19.97 6.58 -4.23
N GLY A 126 -19.39 6.02 -5.28
CA GLY A 126 -19.80 4.73 -5.84
C GLY A 126 -19.63 3.57 -4.85
N VAL A 127 -18.49 3.49 -4.17
CA VAL A 127 -18.22 2.47 -3.14
C VAL A 127 -19.19 2.61 -1.97
N PHE A 128 -19.48 3.83 -1.52
CA PHE A 128 -20.44 4.09 -0.45
C PHE A 128 -21.86 3.60 -0.82
N VAL A 129 -22.32 3.86 -2.05
CA VAL A 129 -23.63 3.39 -2.52
C VAL A 129 -23.69 1.87 -2.57
N LEU A 130 -22.64 1.22 -3.08
CA LEU A 130 -22.56 -0.24 -3.13
C LEU A 130 -22.57 -0.85 -1.73
N LYS A 131 -21.78 -0.31 -0.80
CA LYS A 131 -21.73 -0.77 0.60
C LYS A 131 -23.11 -0.70 1.27
N LYS A 132 -23.80 0.42 1.10
CA LYS A 132 -25.16 0.61 1.62
C LYS A 132 -26.19 -0.33 0.98
N ALA A 133 -26.03 -0.67 -0.30
CA ALA A 133 -26.88 -1.66 -0.96
C ALA A 133 -26.65 -3.07 -0.42
N TYR A 134 -25.39 -3.43 -0.13
CA TYR A 134 -25.06 -4.73 0.50
C TYR A 134 -25.54 -4.86 1.95
N GLU A 135 -25.52 -3.79 2.74
CA GLU A 135 -26.00 -3.80 4.14
C GLU A 135 -27.52 -3.95 4.25
N ASN A 136 -28.25 -3.72 3.16
CA ASN A 136 -29.71 -3.82 3.11
C ASN A 136 -30.22 -5.11 2.44
N LEU A 137 -29.35 -6.05 2.08
CA LEU A 137 -29.65 -7.39 1.57
C LEU A 137 -29.54 -8.46 2.65
#